data_53c2db41c5d9e4eef588fb2166311484
#
_entry.id   53c2db41c5d9e4eef588fb2166311484
#
_cell.length_a   1.000
_cell.length_b   1.000
_cell.length_c   1.000
_cell.angle_alpha   90.00
_cell.angle_beta   90.00
_cell.angle_gamma   90.00
#
_symmetry.space_group_name_H-M   'P 1'
#
loop_
_entity.id
_entity.type
_entity.pdbx_description
1 polymer ?
#
loop_
_entity_poly.entity_id
_entity_poly.type
_entity_poly.pdbx_seq_one_letter_code
_entity_poly.pdbx_strand_id
1 'polypeptide(L)'
;MLNNIIDGISVKLDKSFGEKYTIYSEDVEQGINEPCFFIVPLNPSKVSYPSGRTLKKNSFDVHYFPKSNDKSFEIDEVAEMLLEELEYIEIDGDLVRGTNMNFEIVDNVLHFFVDYNYFTIKSNDTEKMNDVELFGGLKRGDNFE
;
A
#
# COMPACT_ATOMS: atom_id res chain seq x y z
N MET A 1 6.18 11.24 -1.44
CA MET A 1 6.48 9.89 -1.17
C MET A 1 5.26 9.08 -0.80
N LEU A 2 4.47 9.54 0.12
CA LEU A 2 3.26 8.84 0.42
C LEU A 2 2.37 8.73 -0.80
N ASN A 3 2.27 9.77 -1.59
CA ASN A 3 1.45 9.71 -2.77
C ASN A 3 1.95 8.70 -3.78
N ASN A 4 3.23 8.45 -3.82
CA ASN A 4 3.78 7.47 -4.74
C ASN A 4 3.38 6.05 -4.31
N ILE A 5 3.26 5.83 -3.01
CA ILE A 5 2.82 4.54 -2.53
C ILE A 5 1.35 4.35 -2.85
N ILE A 6 0.56 5.38 -2.65
CA ILE A 6 -0.86 5.32 -2.97
C ILE A 6 -1.05 5.03 -4.46
N ASP A 7 -0.26 5.68 -5.31
CA ASP A 7 -0.33 5.44 -6.74
C ASP A 7 0.06 3.99 -7.05
N GLY A 8 1.07 3.47 -6.37
CA GLY A 8 1.49 2.09 -6.58
C GLY A 8 0.40 1.11 -6.22
N ILE A 9 -0.30 1.36 -5.10
CA ILE A 9 -1.40 0.52 -4.70
C ILE A 9 -2.53 0.62 -5.74
N SER A 10 -2.83 1.84 -6.20
CA SER A 10 -3.90 2.04 -7.17
C SER A 10 -3.63 1.31 -8.47
N VAL A 11 -2.41 1.39 -8.96
CA VAL A 11 -2.06 0.74 -10.20
C VAL A 11 -2.18 -0.77 -10.04
N LYS A 12 -1.75 -1.30 -8.89
CA LYS A 12 -1.81 -2.73 -8.68
C LYS A 12 -3.27 -3.20 -8.58
N LEU A 13 -4.11 -2.45 -7.91
CA LEU A 13 -5.51 -2.78 -7.82
C LEU A 13 -6.18 -2.76 -9.20
N ASP A 14 -5.83 -1.76 -9.99
CA ASP A 14 -6.41 -1.65 -11.31
C ASP A 14 -6.02 -2.83 -12.18
N LYS A 15 -4.77 -3.26 -12.11
CA LYS A 15 -4.33 -4.38 -12.89
C LYS A 15 -4.93 -5.68 -12.41
N SER A 16 -5.11 -5.82 -11.11
CA SER A 16 -5.56 -7.08 -10.54
C SER A 16 -7.06 -7.27 -10.62
N PHE A 17 -7.81 -6.20 -10.47
CA PHE A 17 -9.27 -6.30 -10.41
C PHE A 17 -10.00 -5.79 -11.63
N GLY A 18 -9.37 -4.95 -12.42
CA GLY A 18 -9.98 -4.50 -13.66
C GLY A 18 -10.79 -3.22 -13.54
N GLU A 19 -11.33 -2.80 -14.65
CA GLU A 19 -11.95 -1.50 -14.71
C GLU A 19 -13.30 -1.39 -14.08
N LYS A 20 -13.95 -2.47 -13.76
CA LYS A 20 -15.26 -2.32 -13.17
C LYS A 20 -15.18 -1.98 -11.71
N TYR A 21 -14.00 -1.86 -11.14
CA TYR A 21 -13.85 -1.47 -9.76
C TYR A 21 -13.35 -0.03 -9.72
N THR A 22 -14.00 0.81 -8.94
CA THR A 22 -13.56 2.21 -8.83
C THR A 22 -12.59 2.33 -7.67
N ILE A 23 -11.53 3.10 -7.84
CA ILE A 23 -10.51 3.25 -6.82
C ILE A 23 -10.46 4.70 -6.40
N TYR A 24 -10.68 4.94 -5.10
CA TYR A 24 -10.66 6.29 -4.55
C TYR A 24 -9.47 6.45 -3.61
N SER A 25 -8.83 7.56 -3.65
CA SER A 25 -7.72 7.81 -2.72
C SER A 25 -8.04 8.94 -1.75
N GLU A 26 -9.28 9.42 -1.78
CA GLU A 26 -9.68 10.43 -0.81
C GLU A 26 -11.13 10.21 -0.52
N ASP A 27 -11.60 10.79 0.55
CA ASP A 27 -12.99 10.63 0.95
C ASP A 27 -13.92 11.22 -0.08
N VAL A 28 -14.97 10.48 -0.34
CA VAL A 28 -16.01 10.94 -1.25
C VAL A 28 -17.26 10.99 -0.42
N GLU A 29 -17.85 12.17 -0.31
CA GLU A 29 -18.97 12.30 0.57
C GLU A 29 -20.20 11.61 0.11
N GLN A 30 -20.41 11.49 -1.13
CA GLN A 30 -21.57 10.80 -1.61
C GLN A 30 -21.29 10.33 -3.00
N GLY A 31 -22.08 9.43 -3.47
CA GLY A 31 -21.94 8.98 -4.84
C GLY A 31 -20.88 7.97 -5.08
N ILE A 32 -20.55 7.14 -4.10
CA ILE A 32 -19.54 6.12 -4.37
C ILE A 32 -20.14 5.10 -5.29
N ASN A 33 -19.32 4.60 -6.20
CA ASN A 33 -19.75 3.58 -7.14
C ASN A 33 -19.23 2.24 -6.72
N GLU A 34 -20.07 1.40 -6.20
CA GLU A 34 -19.68 0.07 -5.76
C GLU A 34 -19.66 -0.86 -6.94
N PRO A 35 -18.79 -1.82 -7.02
CA PRO A 35 -17.77 -2.10 -6.00
C PRO A 35 -16.61 -1.12 -6.11
N CYS A 36 -16.04 -0.78 -4.99
CA CYS A 36 -14.96 0.21 -5.01
C CYS A 36 -13.97 0.00 -3.89
N PHE A 37 -12.80 0.58 -4.06
CA PHE A 37 -11.75 0.54 -3.07
C PHE A 37 -11.43 1.96 -2.62
N PHE A 38 -11.11 2.11 -1.33
CA PHE A 38 -10.61 3.38 -0.81
C PHE A 38 -9.26 3.10 -0.21
N ILE A 39 -8.26 3.89 -0.53
CA ILE A 39 -6.91 3.72 -0.01
C ILE A 39 -6.68 4.80 1.02
N VAL A 40 -6.57 4.42 2.28
CA VAL A 40 -6.47 5.37 3.37
C VAL A 40 -5.16 5.20 4.12
N PRO A 41 -4.31 6.22 4.16
CA PRO A 41 -3.06 6.12 4.92
C PRO A 41 -3.33 6.21 6.41
N LEU A 42 -2.56 5.46 7.19
CA LEU A 42 -2.71 5.42 8.62
C LEU A 42 -1.40 5.85 9.27
N ASN A 43 -1.41 6.91 10.01
CA ASN A 43 -0.27 7.32 10.86
C ASN A 43 1.10 7.08 10.30
N PRO A 44 1.45 7.70 9.18
CA PRO A 44 2.81 7.55 8.67
C PRO A 44 3.81 8.04 9.71
N SER A 45 4.92 7.35 9.85
CA SER A 45 5.90 7.73 10.84
C SER A 45 7.29 7.38 10.37
N LYS A 46 8.28 7.78 11.14
CA LYS A 46 9.64 7.45 10.81
C LYS A 46 10.43 7.22 12.08
N VAL A 47 11.47 6.39 11.97
CA VAL A 47 12.37 6.14 13.06
C VAL A 47 13.77 6.43 12.53
N SER A 48 14.48 7.35 13.17
CA SER A 48 15.82 7.72 12.74
C SER A 48 16.85 6.99 13.55
N TYR A 49 17.89 6.51 12.88
CA TYR A 49 18.95 5.78 13.54
C TYR A 49 20.25 6.60 13.48
N PRO A 50 21.14 6.40 14.44
CA PRO A 50 22.34 7.19 14.49
C PRO A 50 23.24 7.11 13.27
N SER A 51 23.15 6.04 12.53
CA SER A 51 24.00 5.88 11.38
C SER A 51 23.54 6.69 10.18
N GLY A 52 22.53 7.51 10.32
CA GLY A 52 22.02 8.26 9.18
C GLY A 52 20.92 7.55 8.44
N ARG A 53 20.51 6.39 8.91
CA ARG A 53 19.44 5.67 8.26
C ARG A 53 18.12 6.06 8.91
N THR A 54 17.09 6.10 8.13
CA THR A 54 15.75 6.40 8.63
C THR A 54 14.80 5.37 8.07
N LEU A 55 14.01 4.77 8.94
CA LEU A 55 12.98 3.84 8.52
C LEU A 55 11.70 4.63 8.38
N LYS A 56 11.14 4.66 7.18
CA LYS A 56 9.85 5.30 6.94
C LYS A 56 8.79 4.23 7.00
N LYS A 57 7.81 4.43 7.89
CA LYS A 57 6.76 3.45 8.08
C LYS A 57 5.48 3.98 7.49
N ASN A 58 4.91 3.22 6.60
CA ASN A 58 3.69 3.64 5.91
C ASN A 58 2.67 2.53 5.96
N SER A 59 1.62 2.73 6.72
CA SER A 59 0.57 1.74 6.86
C SER A 59 -0.66 2.23 6.14
N PHE A 60 -1.40 1.31 5.55
CA PHE A 60 -2.60 1.67 4.80
C PHE A 60 -3.76 0.77 5.17
N ASP A 61 -4.95 1.31 5.09
CA ASP A 61 -6.17 0.56 5.24
C ASP A 61 -6.85 0.66 3.89
N VAL A 62 -6.92 -0.46 3.17
CA VAL A 62 -7.57 -0.48 1.88
C VAL A 62 -8.98 -0.99 2.11
N HIS A 63 -9.96 -0.10 2.00
CA HIS A 63 -11.35 -0.47 2.24
C HIS A 63 -11.94 -1.01 0.95
N TYR A 64 -12.78 -2.00 1.05
CA TYR A 64 -13.49 -2.50 -0.12
C TYR A 64 -14.98 -2.53 0.17
N PHE A 65 -15.76 -1.88 -0.68
CA PHE A 65 -17.21 -1.84 -0.57
C PHE A 65 -17.79 -2.77 -1.61
N PRO A 66 -18.42 -3.86 -1.19
CA PRO A 66 -18.92 -4.85 -2.16
C PRO A 66 -20.22 -4.41 -2.79
N LYS A 67 -20.54 -5.02 -3.91
CA LYS A 67 -21.76 -4.68 -4.59
C LYS A 67 -22.78 -5.79 -4.60
N SER A 68 -22.37 -7.04 -4.58
CA SER A 68 -23.29 -8.15 -4.78
C SER A 68 -24.21 -8.37 -3.60
N ASN A 69 -25.22 -9.20 -3.79
CA ASN A 69 -26.09 -9.52 -2.69
C ASN A 69 -25.44 -10.44 -1.70
N ASP A 70 -24.51 -11.28 -2.12
CA ASP A 70 -23.80 -12.14 -1.21
C ASP A 70 -22.50 -11.45 -0.85
N LYS A 71 -22.59 -10.48 0.04
CA LYS A 71 -21.45 -9.66 0.36
C LYS A 71 -20.35 -10.43 1.07
N SER A 72 -20.71 -11.41 1.89
CA SER A 72 -19.71 -12.16 2.59
C SER A 72 -18.80 -12.91 1.64
N PHE A 73 -19.39 -13.57 0.65
CA PHE A 73 -18.60 -14.34 -0.28
C PHE A 73 -17.71 -13.41 -1.10
N GLU A 74 -18.28 -12.30 -1.56
CA GLU A 74 -17.53 -11.35 -2.36
C GLU A 74 -16.36 -10.78 -1.58
N ILE A 75 -16.58 -10.42 -0.33
CA ILE A 75 -15.54 -9.85 0.50
C ILE A 75 -14.43 -10.86 0.74
N ASP A 76 -14.78 -12.11 1.02
CA ASP A 76 -13.77 -13.13 1.25
C ASP A 76 -12.90 -13.33 0.02
N GLU A 77 -13.49 -13.33 -1.15
CA GLU A 77 -12.72 -13.49 -2.36
C GLU A 77 -11.78 -12.33 -2.59
N VAL A 78 -12.26 -11.13 -2.37
CA VAL A 78 -11.43 -9.94 -2.57
C VAL A 78 -10.29 -9.94 -1.54
N ALA A 79 -10.58 -10.32 -0.29
CA ALA A 79 -9.55 -10.35 0.74
C ALA A 79 -8.43 -11.32 0.37
N GLU A 80 -8.78 -12.49 -0.14
CA GLU A 80 -7.77 -13.46 -0.55
C GLU A 80 -6.93 -12.91 -1.69
N MET A 81 -7.55 -12.24 -2.64
CA MET A 81 -6.79 -11.66 -3.73
C MET A 81 -5.87 -10.56 -3.25
N LEU A 82 -6.34 -9.74 -2.30
CA LEU A 82 -5.51 -8.66 -1.80
C LEU A 82 -4.27 -9.19 -1.09
N LEU A 83 -4.42 -10.30 -0.35
CA LEU A 83 -3.28 -10.89 0.31
C LEU A 83 -2.19 -11.30 -0.68
N GLU A 84 -2.58 -11.68 -1.87
CA GLU A 84 -1.61 -12.04 -2.86
C GLU A 84 -1.17 -10.88 -3.71
N GLU A 85 -2.10 -10.07 -4.15
CA GLU A 85 -1.76 -9.04 -5.11
C GLU A 85 -1.05 -7.84 -4.52
N LEU A 86 -1.34 -7.51 -3.28
CA LEU A 86 -0.71 -6.35 -2.66
C LEU A 86 0.59 -6.69 -1.93
N GLU A 87 1.06 -7.93 -2.06
CA GLU A 87 2.32 -8.27 -1.44
C GLU A 87 3.47 -7.50 -2.09
N TYR A 88 3.38 -7.20 -3.37
CA TYR A 88 4.38 -6.39 -4.02
C TYR A 88 3.73 -5.31 -4.85
N ILE A 89 4.15 -4.09 -4.68
CA ILE A 89 3.70 -2.99 -5.54
C ILE A 89 4.91 -2.32 -6.13
N GLU A 90 4.69 -1.54 -7.19
CA GLU A 90 5.79 -0.89 -7.84
C GLU A 90 5.78 0.58 -7.49
N ILE A 91 6.87 1.12 -7.05
CA ILE A 91 6.99 2.53 -6.74
C ILE A 91 8.22 3.04 -7.47
N ASP A 92 8.02 3.95 -8.41
CA ASP A 92 9.11 4.53 -9.18
C ASP A 92 10.00 3.46 -9.80
N GLY A 93 9.40 2.41 -10.30
CA GLY A 93 10.14 1.35 -10.98
C GLY A 93 10.71 0.28 -10.09
N ASP A 94 10.61 0.44 -8.78
CA ASP A 94 11.14 -0.56 -7.86
C ASP A 94 10.01 -1.30 -7.17
N LEU A 95 10.24 -2.56 -6.88
CA LEU A 95 9.23 -3.35 -6.18
C LEU A 95 9.38 -3.15 -4.69
N VAL A 96 8.26 -2.93 -4.02
CA VAL A 96 8.23 -2.76 -2.58
C VAL A 96 7.34 -3.83 -2.01
N ARG A 97 7.78 -4.48 -0.96
CA ARG A 97 7.04 -5.58 -0.39
C ARG A 97 6.12 -5.11 0.72
N GLY A 98 4.87 -5.57 0.66
CA GLY A 98 3.92 -5.31 1.72
C GLY A 98 4.14 -6.26 2.87
N THR A 99 4.01 -5.77 4.09
CA THR A 99 4.20 -6.58 5.27
C THR A 99 3.04 -6.34 6.23
N ASN A 100 2.95 -7.17 7.25
CA ASN A 100 1.91 -7.06 8.27
C ASN A 100 0.51 -7.02 7.66
N MET A 101 0.27 -7.87 6.68
CA MET A 101 -1.01 -7.87 6.00
C MET A 101 -2.04 -8.64 6.79
N ASN A 102 -3.17 -8.03 7.01
CA ASN A 102 -4.27 -8.71 7.67
C ASN A 102 -5.56 -7.96 7.32
N PHE A 103 -6.70 -8.52 7.64
CA PHE A 103 -7.93 -7.83 7.31
C PHE A 103 -9.01 -8.10 8.34
N GLU A 104 -10.02 -7.27 8.36
CA GLU A 104 -11.18 -7.50 9.18
C GLU A 104 -12.40 -6.94 8.45
N ILE A 105 -13.57 -7.41 8.80
CA ILE A 105 -14.80 -7.01 8.13
C ILE A 105 -15.67 -6.33 9.16
N VAL A 106 -16.07 -5.10 8.86
CA VAL A 106 -16.90 -4.33 9.76
C VAL A 106 -18.06 -3.77 8.96
N ASP A 107 -19.29 -4.08 9.37
CA ASP A 107 -20.49 -3.58 8.70
C ASP A 107 -20.46 -3.83 7.20
N ASN A 108 -20.08 -5.03 6.82
CA ASN A 108 -20.04 -5.45 5.43
C ASN A 108 -19.05 -4.64 4.59
N VAL A 109 -18.04 -4.08 5.22
CA VAL A 109 -16.97 -3.40 4.52
C VAL A 109 -15.68 -4.09 4.89
N LEU A 110 -14.87 -4.40 3.91
CA LEU A 110 -13.58 -5.03 4.17
C LEU A 110 -12.55 -3.97 4.48
N HIS A 111 -11.76 -4.19 5.51
CA HIS A 111 -10.64 -3.32 5.84
C HIS A 111 -9.39 -4.18 5.74
N PHE A 112 -8.57 -3.89 4.76
CA PHE A 112 -7.36 -4.66 4.53
C PHE A 112 -6.16 -3.79 4.91
N PHE A 113 -5.35 -4.27 5.85
CA PHE A 113 -4.23 -3.50 6.35
C PHE A 113 -2.93 -4.01 5.78
N VAL A 114 -2.06 -3.11 5.37
CA VAL A 114 -0.78 -3.48 4.81
C VAL A 114 0.22 -2.36 5.06
N ASP A 115 1.46 -2.72 5.30
CA ASP A 115 2.52 -1.75 5.51
C ASP A 115 3.49 -1.81 4.36
N TYR A 116 3.92 -0.64 3.88
CA TYR A 116 4.98 -0.55 2.87
C TYR A 116 6.06 0.34 3.49
N ASN A 117 7.03 -0.30 4.12
CA ASN A 117 8.07 0.42 4.84
C ASN A 117 9.37 0.39 4.06
N TYR A 118 10.18 1.42 4.19
CA TYR A 118 11.45 1.46 3.50
C TYR A 118 12.43 2.32 4.26
N PHE A 119 13.72 2.13 3.98
CA PHE A 119 14.75 2.91 4.61
C PHE A 119 15.26 3.99 3.66
N THR A 120 15.63 5.13 4.21
CA THR A 120 16.37 6.11 3.45
C THR A 120 17.71 6.30 4.15
N ILE A 121 18.73 6.63 3.39
CA ILE A 121 20.06 6.82 3.94
C ILE A 121 20.49 8.23 3.62
N LYS A 122 20.99 8.96 4.66
CA LYS A 122 21.42 10.27 4.44
C LYS A 122 22.91 10.26 4.44
N SER A 123 23.55 10.69 3.39
CA SER A 123 24.98 10.64 3.36
C SER A 123 25.54 11.92 3.89
N ASN A 124 26.78 11.89 4.27
CA ASN A 124 27.37 13.04 4.82
C ASN A 124 27.55 14.08 3.79
N ASP A 125 27.57 13.77 2.60
CA ASP A 125 27.77 14.71 1.62
C ASP A 125 26.59 15.27 1.29
N THR A 126 25.80 15.23 1.92
CA THR A 126 24.77 15.77 1.62
C THR A 126 23.78 15.67 1.02
N GLU A 127 23.30 16.18 0.69
CA GLU A 127 22.28 16.26 0.05
C GLU A 127 21.94 15.16 -0.68
N LYS A 128 22.42 14.27 -0.64
CA LYS A 128 22.12 13.28 -1.38
C LYS A 128 21.24 12.44 -0.80
N MET A 129 20.20 12.63 -0.47
CA MET A 129 19.39 11.81 0.05
C MET A 129 18.71 11.03 -0.79
N ASN A 130 19.04 10.83 -1.81
CA ASN A 130 18.29 10.17 -2.68
C ASN A 130 18.53 8.72 -2.62
N ASP A 131 19.28 8.17 -1.84
CA ASP A 131 19.49 6.74 -1.85
C ASP A 131 18.43 6.11 -1.01
N VAL A 132 17.57 5.36 -1.61
CA VAL A 132 16.50 4.70 -0.92
C VAL A 132 16.62 3.20 -1.05
N GLU A 133 16.64 2.49 0.07
CA GLU A 133 16.66 1.06 0.05
C GLU A 133 15.31 0.62 0.49
N LEU A 134 14.67 -0.22 -0.27
CA LEU A 134 13.32 -0.63 0.02
C LEU A 134 13.31 -1.75 1.00
N PHE A 135 12.83 -1.44 2.21
CA PHE A 135 12.89 -2.36 3.30
C PHE A 135 11.97 -3.51 3.06
N GLY A 136 12.48 -4.70 3.21
CA GLY A 136 11.65 -5.87 3.02
C GLY A 136 11.34 -6.13 1.58
N GLY A 137 11.76 -5.28 0.71
CA GLY A 137 11.50 -5.47 -0.67
C GLY A 137 12.64 -6.10 -1.37
N LEU A 138 12.56 -6.04 -2.64
CA LEU A 138 13.61 -6.59 -3.35
C LEU A 138 14.71 -5.66 -3.40
N LYS A 139 15.84 -6.09 -3.23
CA LYS A 139 16.90 -5.27 -3.23
C LYS A 139 17.27 -5.16 -4.52
N ARG A 140 17.43 -4.24 -5.10
CA ARG A 140 17.83 -4.09 -6.29
C ARG A 140 19.14 -4.47 -6.40
N GLY A 141 19.43 -5.34 -6.48
CA GLY A 141 20.59 -5.64 -6.74
C GLY A 141 21.61 -5.09 -6.03
N ASP A 142 22.09 -4.87 -5.81
CA ASP A 142 22.94 -4.41 -5.27
C ASP A 142 23.03 -3.52 -4.49
N ASN A 143 22.76 -3.15 -4.27
CA ASN A 143 22.82 -2.39 -3.63
C ASN A 143 22.50 -2.28 -2.55
N PHE A 144 22.69 -2.43 -2.04
CA PHE A 144 22.28 -2.12 -1.19
C PHE A 144 22.91 -2.37 -0.24
N GLU A 145 23.36 -2.36 -0.32
CA GLU A 145 23.86 -2.33 0.23
C GLU A 145 24.24 -2.15 0.60
#